data_28d5b8f3596d7043e8862b8c85707c8d
#
_entry.id   28d5b8f3596d7043e8862b8c85707c8d
#
_cell.length_a   1.000
_cell.length_b   1.000
_cell.length_c   1.000
_cell.angle_alpha   90.00
_cell.angle_beta   90.00
_cell.angle_gamma   90.00
#
_symmetry.space_group_name_H-M   'P 1'
#
loop_
_entity.id
_entity.type
_entity.pdbx_description
1 polymer ?
#
loop_
_entity_poly.entity_id
_entity_poly.type
_entity_poly.pdbx_seq_one_letter_code
_entity_poly.pdbx_strand_id
1 'polypeptide(L)'
;MNKAEKEKPCINQCCDQIPCVHGGTCTESCEDAKNKFNCTCAVGYYGRFCQKRRATSCKEQLRKNKGSKSGVYQLFDPATMTMYEVFCDAVSEKGFIWTLIESFSLRNNHEFEDKAFYKDYPKNQEAFTWGKFRLSLPRMTATANRSTHLRATCNFNTEELKYRDYLRAKLNDIDVMRLNFDGCKEYEFISIRGYNCSNCTAHFVQRDHWHAHTDSVWGPKMGCQFTSQSTGAVKSPNGEDNFGWYQTVNRVHRCTSSDDSTTQWWLGVRRH
;
A
#
# COMPACT_ATOMS: atom_id res chain seq x y z
N MET A 1 37.39 48.56 -14.93
CA MET A 1 36.02 48.80 -14.47
C MET A 1 35.09 48.08 -15.46
N ASN A 2 34.74 46.82 -15.15
CA ASN A 2 33.82 46.06 -15.99
C ASN A 2 32.39 46.52 -15.69
N LYS A 3 31.74 47.14 -16.68
CA LYS A 3 30.31 47.36 -16.67
C LYS A 3 29.65 45.98 -16.75
N ALA A 4 28.98 45.52 -15.66
CA ALA A 4 28.04 44.42 -15.75
C ALA A 4 26.95 44.84 -16.76
N GLU A 5 26.91 44.21 -17.89
CA GLU A 5 25.79 44.30 -18.80
C GLU A 5 24.57 43.74 -18.02
N LYS A 6 23.60 44.62 -17.73
CA LYS A 6 22.28 44.20 -17.24
C LYS A 6 21.66 43.37 -18.36
N GLU A 7 21.56 42.08 -18.15
CA GLU A 7 20.77 41.22 -19.05
C GLU A 7 19.38 41.81 -19.23
N LYS A 8 19.03 42.10 -20.48
CA LYS A 8 17.70 42.57 -20.83
C LYS A 8 16.67 41.51 -20.39
N PRO A 9 15.60 41.89 -19.67
CA PRO A 9 14.57 40.93 -19.32
C PRO A 9 13.98 40.32 -20.58
N CYS A 10 13.86 39.00 -20.61
CA CYS A 10 13.23 38.29 -21.72
C CYS A 10 11.72 38.57 -21.69
N ILE A 11 11.25 39.36 -22.66
CA ILE A 11 9.82 39.67 -22.82
C ILE A 11 9.41 39.22 -24.21
N ASN A 12 8.78 38.06 -24.31
CA ASN A 12 8.24 37.55 -25.57
C ASN A 12 6.70 37.50 -25.59
N GLN A 13 6.05 37.97 -24.54
CA GLN A 13 4.60 38.07 -24.36
C GLN A 13 3.86 36.70 -24.48
N CYS A 14 4.57 35.58 -24.39
CA CYS A 14 3.96 34.26 -24.47
C CYS A 14 3.19 33.89 -23.19
N CYS A 15 3.52 34.51 -22.07
CA CYS A 15 2.79 34.34 -20.81
C CYS A 15 1.53 35.19 -20.69
N ASP A 16 1.35 36.22 -21.53
CA ASP A 16 0.18 37.12 -21.49
C ASP A 16 -1.12 36.38 -21.85
N GLN A 17 -1.03 35.30 -22.60
CA GLN A 17 -2.16 34.43 -22.97
C GLN A 17 -2.50 33.39 -21.91
N ILE A 18 -1.83 33.43 -20.74
CA ILE A 18 -2.02 32.51 -19.60
C ILE A 18 -2.01 31.05 -20.05
N PRO A 19 -0.90 30.55 -20.62
CA PRO A 19 -0.85 29.19 -21.16
C PRO A 19 -0.83 28.11 -20.10
N CYS A 20 -0.47 28.45 -18.85
CA CYS A 20 -0.40 27.51 -17.71
C CYS A 20 -1.74 27.46 -16.99
N VAL A 21 -2.39 26.30 -17.04
CA VAL A 21 -3.67 26.08 -16.35
C VAL A 21 -3.49 25.55 -14.93
N HIS A 22 -4.59 25.41 -14.17
CA HIS A 22 -4.63 24.85 -12.81
C HIS A 22 -3.65 25.54 -11.83
N GLY A 23 -3.51 26.86 -11.93
CA GLY A 23 -2.64 27.63 -11.02
C GLY A 23 -1.14 27.47 -11.28
N GLY A 24 -0.76 26.98 -12.44
CA GLY A 24 0.65 26.95 -12.86
C GLY A 24 1.20 28.36 -13.12
N THR A 25 2.46 28.58 -12.75
CA THR A 25 3.18 29.85 -13.01
C THR A 25 3.88 29.78 -14.36
N CYS A 26 3.64 30.79 -15.19
CA CYS A 26 4.31 30.92 -16.49
C CYS A 26 5.60 31.74 -16.34
N THR A 27 6.67 31.27 -16.96
CA THR A 27 7.95 31.99 -17.09
C THR A 27 8.35 32.03 -18.56
N GLU A 28 8.63 33.23 -19.07
CA GLU A 28 9.08 33.40 -20.45
C GLU A 28 10.49 32.83 -20.66
N SER A 29 10.73 32.22 -21.82
CA SER A 29 12.02 31.70 -22.25
C SER A 29 12.40 32.30 -23.60
N CYS A 30 13.51 33.05 -23.66
CA CYS A 30 14.00 33.66 -24.86
C CYS A 30 15.12 32.85 -25.55
N GLU A 31 15.70 31.88 -24.83
CA GLU A 31 16.82 31.08 -25.35
C GLU A 31 16.38 29.96 -26.29
N ASP A 32 15.15 29.47 -26.12
CA ASP A 32 14.61 28.38 -26.93
C ASP A 32 13.55 28.89 -27.92
N ALA A 33 13.93 28.95 -29.20
CA ALA A 33 13.04 29.39 -30.27
C ALA A 33 11.78 28.52 -30.44
N LYS A 34 11.81 27.27 -29.94
CA LYS A 34 10.67 26.33 -30.00
C LYS A 34 9.82 26.38 -28.74
N ASN A 35 10.42 26.66 -27.56
CA ASN A 35 9.75 26.70 -26.29
C ASN A 35 9.85 28.09 -25.67
N LYS A 36 8.99 28.98 -26.10
CA LYS A 36 9.02 30.41 -25.71
C LYS A 36 8.56 30.67 -24.28
N PHE A 37 8.07 29.64 -23.55
CA PHE A 37 7.70 29.72 -22.15
C PHE A 37 7.83 28.36 -21.47
N ASN A 38 7.92 28.39 -20.16
CA ASN A 38 7.85 27.22 -19.29
C ASN A 38 6.75 27.38 -18.21
N CYS A 39 6.02 26.30 -17.92
CA CYS A 39 5.04 26.28 -16.84
C CYS A 39 5.61 25.55 -15.64
N THR A 40 5.72 26.23 -14.51
CA THR A 40 5.91 25.59 -13.20
C THR A 40 4.54 25.23 -12.66
N CYS A 41 4.23 23.92 -12.62
CA CYS A 41 2.90 23.46 -12.27
C CYS A 41 2.70 23.44 -10.74
N ALA A 42 1.49 23.79 -10.31
CA ALA A 42 1.06 23.55 -8.96
C ALA A 42 1.13 22.06 -8.61
N VAL A 43 1.35 21.74 -7.33
CA VAL A 43 1.44 20.35 -6.85
C VAL A 43 0.17 19.59 -7.23
N GLY A 44 0.34 18.37 -7.73
CA GLY A 44 -0.78 17.55 -8.23
C GLY A 44 -1.05 17.68 -9.72
N TYR A 45 -0.36 18.58 -10.42
CA TYR A 45 -0.49 18.75 -11.87
C TYR A 45 0.86 18.58 -12.57
N TYR A 46 0.83 18.32 -13.89
CA TYR A 46 2.01 18.18 -14.74
C TYR A 46 1.65 18.35 -16.22
N GLY A 47 2.66 18.31 -17.08
CA GLY A 47 2.53 18.54 -18.52
C GLY A 47 2.90 19.97 -18.89
N ARG A 48 3.12 20.22 -20.20
CA ARG A 48 3.64 21.49 -20.71
C ARG A 48 2.82 22.70 -20.28
N PHE A 49 1.50 22.53 -20.13
CA PHE A 49 0.55 23.57 -19.75
C PHE A 49 -0.08 23.31 -18.39
N CYS A 50 0.44 22.36 -17.58
CA CYS A 50 -0.13 21.89 -16.32
C CYS A 50 -1.52 21.25 -16.49
N GLN A 51 -1.86 20.79 -17.68
CA GLN A 51 -3.20 20.28 -18.03
C GLN A 51 -3.48 18.86 -17.54
N LYS A 52 -2.47 18.13 -17.07
CA LYS A 52 -2.60 16.75 -16.62
C LYS A 52 -2.61 16.69 -15.08
N ARG A 53 -3.57 15.99 -14.51
CA ARG A 53 -3.64 15.72 -13.08
C ARG A 53 -2.87 14.45 -12.72
N ARG A 54 -2.14 14.46 -11.60
CA ARG A 54 -1.49 13.27 -11.06
C ARG A 54 -2.52 12.30 -10.52
N ALA A 55 -2.21 11.01 -10.52
CA ALA A 55 -3.09 9.98 -10.01
C ALA A 55 -3.13 10.03 -8.47
N THR A 56 -4.31 9.79 -7.91
CA THR A 56 -4.55 9.72 -6.46
C THR A 56 -4.76 8.29 -5.96
N SER A 57 -4.67 7.30 -6.83
CA SER A 57 -4.81 5.89 -6.49
C SER A 57 -4.10 4.99 -7.50
N CYS A 58 -3.74 3.78 -7.08
CA CYS A 58 -3.18 2.76 -7.97
C CYS A 58 -4.10 2.47 -9.16
N LYS A 59 -5.42 2.38 -8.96
CA LYS A 59 -6.39 2.16 -10.04
C LYS A 59 -6.32 3.27 -11.09
N GLU A 60 -6.26 4.53 -10.67
CA GLU A 60 -6.15 5.67 -11.58
C GLU A 60 -4.80 5.67 -12.32
N GLN A 61 -3.71 5.43 -11.59
CA GLN A 61 -2.34 5.39 -12.13
C GLN A 61 -2.20 4.32 -13.23
N LEU A 62 -2.66 3.10 -12.94
CA LEU A 62 -2.53 1.96 -13.85
C LEU A 62 -3.49 2.04 -15.04
N ARG A 63 -4.62 2.75 -14.90
CA ARG A 63 -5.55 2.98 -16.02
C ARG A 63 -5.06 4.02 -17.02
N LYS A 64 -4.33 5.03 -16.55
CA LYS A 64 -3.75 6.09 -17.43
C LYS A 64 -2.73 5.55 -18.41
N ASN A 65 -2.03 4.48 -18.05
CA ASN A 65 -0.95 3.90 -18.84
C ASN A 65 -1.34 2.48 -19.27
N LYS A 66 -1.85 2.30 -20.48
CA LYS A 66 -2.09 0.96 -21.05
C LYS A 66 -0.77 0.17 -21.03
N GLY A 67 -0.73 -0.97 -20.35
CA GLY A 67 0.48 -1.79 -20.18
C GLY A 67 1.29 -1.49 -18.91
N SER A 68 0.76 -0.70 -17.97
CA SER A 68 1.40 -0.48 -16.66
C SER A 68 1.66 -1.79 -15.94
N LYS A 69 2.89 -1.93 -15.47
CA LYS A 69 3.36 -3.08 -14.67
C LYS A 69 3.14 -2.80 -13.19
N SER A 70 3.18 -3.87 -12.38
CA SER A 70 3.33 -3.70 -10.93
C SER A 70 4.64 -2.99 -10.60
N GLY A 71 4.63 -2.12 -9.60
CA GLY A 71 5.81 -1.34 -9.23
C GLY A 71 5.50 -0.21 -8.25
N VAL A 72 6.55 0.51 -7.86
CA VAL A 72 6.44 1.70 -7.02
C VAL A 72 6.02 2.89 -7.88
N TYR A 73 4.99 3.60 -7.43
CA TYR A 73 4.46 4.79 -8.10
C TYR A 73 4.32 5.93 -7.11
N GLN A 74 4.52 7.14 -7.62
CA GLN A 74 4.19 8.34 -6.87
C GLN A 74 2.73 8.71 -7.09
N LEU A 75 1.95 8.74 -6.01
CA LEU A 75 0.57 9.19 -5.99
C LEU A 75 0.45 10.56 -5.34
N PHE A 76 -0.57 11.29 -5.73
CA PHE A 76 -0.89 12.61 -5.17
C PHE A 76 -1.92 12.47 -4.04
N ASP A 77 -1.60 13.06 -2.90
CA ASP A 77 -2.51 13.19 -1.78
C ASP A 77 -3.14 14.60 -1.78
N PRO A 78 -4.40 14.73 -2.18
CA PRO A 78 -5.05 16.05 -2.25
C PRO A 78 -5.34 16.66 -0.88
N ALA A 79 -5.35 15.88 0.21
CA ALA A 79 -5.63 16.39 1.54
C ALA A 79 -4.42 17.14 2.12
N THR A 80 -3.21 16.64 1.83
CA THR A 80 -1.95 17.25 2.30
C THR A 80 -1.22 18.03 1.21
N MET A 81 -1.71 17.99 -0.04
CA MET A 81 -1.07 18.58 -1.23
C MET A 81 0.36 18.06 -1.45
N THR A 82 0.63 16.80 -1.11
CA THR A 82 1.95 16.18 -1.23
C THR A 82 1.93 14.96 -2.14
N MET A 83 3.12 14.55 -2.59
CA MET A 83 3.33 13.28 -3.28
C MET A 83 3.79 12.24 -2.25
N TYR A 84 3.41 10.97 -2.45
CA TYR A 84 3.89 9.85 -1.65
C TYR A 84 4.13 8.63 -2.53
N GLU A 85 5.01 7.75 -2.08
CA GLU A 85 5.32 6.51 -2.77
C GLU A 85 4.47 5.35 -2.27
N VAL A 86 4.07 4.47 -3.19
CA VAL A 86 3.32 3.27 -2.87
C VAL A 86 3.55 2.20 -3.93
N PHE A 87 3.61 0.95 -3.54
CA PHE A 87 3.63 -0.14 -4.50
C PHE A 87 2.21 -0.47 -4.97
N CYS A 88 2.02 -0.44 -6.29
CA CYS A 88 0.78 -0.85 -6.96
C CYS A 88 0.99 -2.19 -7.66
N ASP A 89 0.17 -3.19 -7.36
CA ASP A 89 0.17 -4.46 -8.06
C ASP A 89 -1.07 -4.61 -8.94
N ALA A 90 -0.82 -4.83 -10.23
CA ALA A 90 -1.86 -4.92 -11.25
C ALA A 90 -1.89 -6.27 -11.96
N VAL A 91 -0.90 -7.13 -11.74
CA VAL A 91 -0.68 -8.31 -12.58
C VAL A 91 -0.66 -9.63 -11.81
N SER A 92 -0.28 -9.62 -10.53
CA SER A 92 -0.08 -10.85 -9.78
C SER A 92 -1.38 -11.62 -9.53
N GLU A 93 -2.51 -10.91 -9.40
CA GLU A 93 -3.80 -11.52 -9.15
C GLU A 93 -4.84 -11.02 -10.16
N LYS A 94 -5.26 -11.92 -11.05
CA LYS A 94 -6.19 -11.60 -12.14
C LYS A 94 -7.50 -10.99 -11.61
N GLY A 95 -7.89 -9.88 -12.20
CA GLY A 95 -9.15 -9.20 -11.87
C GLY A 95 -9.03 -8.18 -10.73
N PHE A 96 -7.86 -7.99 -10.15
CA PHE A 96 -7.63 -7.01 -9.09
C PHE A 96 -6.55 -5.99 -9.43
N ILE A 97 -6.65 -4.85 -8.77
CA ILE A 97 -5.58 -3.87 -8.61
C ILE A 97 -5.40 -3.69 -7.11
N TRP A 98 -4.19 -3.94 -6.62
CA TRP A 98 -3.84 -3.87 -5.22
C TRP A 98 -2.93 -2.69 -4.91
N THR A 99 -3.20 -2.02 -3.81
CA THR A 99 -2.37 -0.96 -3.22
C THR A 99 -1.76 -1.50 -1.94
N LEU A 100 -0.45 -1.51 -1.84
CA LEU A 100 0.25 -1.88 -0.62
C LEU A 100 0.03 -0.80 0.44
N ILE A 101 -0.46 -1.19 1.61
CA ILE A 101 -0.68 -0.25 2.73
C ILE A 101 0.36 -0.41 3.83
N GLU A 102 0.94 -1.61 3.94
CA GLU A 102 1.98 -1.91 4.91
C GLU A 102 2.88 -3.05 4.42
N SER A 103 4.17 -2.96 4.73
CA SER A 103 5.15 -4.03 4.54
C SER A 103 6.25 -3.93 5.59
N PHE A 104 6.54 -5.02 6.27
CA PHE A 104 7.64 -5.08 7.24
C PHE A 104 8.32 -6.45 7.22
N SER A 105 9.62 -6.47 7.51
CA SER A 105 10.37 -7.70 7.75
C SER A 105 10.18 -8.17 9.19
N LEU A 106 10.33 -9.47 9.44
CA LEU A 106 10.27 -10.03 10.78
C LEU A 106 11.24 -9.33 11.74
N ARG A 107 12.43 -8.97 11.26
CA ARG A 107 13.43 -8.18 12.00
C ARG A 107 12.87 -6.86 12.55
N ASN A 108 11.96 -6.21 11.81
CA ASN A 108 11.35 -4.94 12.18
C ASN A 108 9.98 -5.11 12.85
N ASN A 109 9.55 -6.34 13.14
CA ASN A 109 8.22 -6.61 13.70
C ASN A 109 7.91 -5.78 14.95
N HIS A 110 8.88 -5.62 15.84
CA HIS A 110 8.74 -4.87 17.09
C HIS A 110 8.26 -3.42 16.93
N GLU A 111 8.42 -2.82 15.73
CA GLU A 111 7.89 -1.49 15.43
C GLU A 111 6.41 -1.51 15.00
N PHE A 112 5.91 -2.67 14.57
CA PHE A 112 4.58 -2.82 13.98
C PHE A 112 3.61 -3.63 14.85
N GLU A 113 4.11 -4.55 15.67
CA GLU A 113 3.32 -5.55 16.39
C GLU A 113 2.23 -4.97 17.31
N ASP A 114 2.41 -3.76 17.83
CA ASP A 114 1.45 -3.05 18.66
C ASP A 114 0.67 -1.96 17.91
N LYS A 115 0.72 -1.94 16.57
CA LYS A 115 0.13 -0.90 15.74
C LYS A 115 -1.06 -1.44 14.93
N ALA A 116 -2.24 -1.45 15.51
CA ALA A 116 -3.49 -1.68 14.78
C ALA A 116 -3.60 -0.74 13.56
N PHE A 117 -4.28 -1.17 12.47
CA PHE A 117 -4.40 -0.36 11.25
C PHE A 117 -5.18 0.95 11.45
N TYR A 118 -6.08 1.02 12.43
CA TYR A 118 -6.79 2.25 12.77
C TYR A 118 -5.95 3.25 13.59
N LYS A 119 -4.68 2.94 13.86
CA LYS A 119 -3.72 3.88 14.47
C LYS A 119 -2.86 4.53 13.41
N ASP A 120 -2.64 5.83 13.53
CA ASP A 120 -1.73 6.55 12.64
C ASP A 120 -0.28 6.27 13.04
N TYR A 121 0.44 5.60 12.16
CA TYR A 121 1.85 5.23 12.35
C TYR A 121 2.56 5.13 11.01
N PRO A 122 2.74 6.24 10.29
CA PRO A 122 3.39 6.21 8.97
C PRO A 122 4.86 5.84 9.06
N LYS A 123 5.33 5.05 8.08
CA LYS A 123 6.73 4.66 7.91
C LYS A 123 7.12 4.73 6.44
N ASN A 124 8.18 5.49 6.15
CA ASN A 124 8.84 5.54 4.83
C ASN A 124 7.88 5.71 3.62
N GLN A 125 6.80 6.47 3.81
CA GLN A 125 5.83 6.69 2.73
C GLN A 125 6.30 7.70 1.66
N GLU A 126 7.43 8.38 1.88
CA GLU A 126 8.11 9.24 0.91
C GLU A 126 9.31 8.54 0.25
N ALA A 127 9.76 7.40 0.80
CA ALA A 127 10.89 6.60 0.29
C ALA A 127 10.61 5.11 0.58
N PHE A 128 9.88 4.48 -0.31
CA PHE A 128 9.38 3.12 -0.16
C PHE A 128 10.47 2.08 0.11
N THR A 129 10.26 1.22 1.10
CA THR A 129 11.10 0.04 1.37
C THR A 129 10.24 -1.16 1.80
N TRP A 130 10.54 -2.37 1.33
CA TRP A 130 9.79 -3.57 1.69
C TRP A 130 9.90 -3.97 3.15
N GLY A 131 11.05 -3.70 3.78
CA GLY A 131 11.33 -4.11 5.16
C GLY A 131 10.70 -3.22 6.21
N LYS A 132 10.28 -2.00 5.85
CA LYS A 132 9.72 -1.01 6.78
C LYS A 132 8.90 0.04 6.02
N PHE A 133 7.62 -0.22 5.84
CA PHE A 133 6.71 0.68 5.12
C PHE A 133 5.32 0.64 5.73
N ARG A 134 4.71 1.77 5.92
CA ARG A 134 3.28 1.91 6.24
C ARG A 134 2.78 3.28 5.82
N LEU A 135 1.64 3.31 5.16
CA LEU A 135 0.93 4.55 4.87
C LEU A 135 0.36 5.16 6.16
N SER A 136 0.20 6.47 6.18
CA SER A 136 -0.54 7.15 7.25
C SER A 136 -2.01 6.71 7.28
N LEU A 137 -2.66 6.80 8.42
CA LEU A 137 -4.06 6.44 8.58
C LEU A 137 -4.98 7.18 7.59
N PRO A 138 -4.84 8.49 7.33
CA PRO A 138 -5.65 9.17 6.30
C PRO A 138 -5.47 8.56 4.90
N ARG A 139 -4.24 8.21 4.49
CA ARG A 139 -3.95 7.59 3.19
C ARG A 139 -4.49 6.15 3.10
N MET A 140 -4.36 5.36 4.17
CA MET A 140 -4.96 4.02 4.26
C MET A 140 -6.49 4.10 4.19
N THR A 141 -7.11 5.01 4.92
CA THR A 141 -8.56 5.23 4.92
C THR A 141 -9.06 5.67 3.53
N ALA A 142 -8.37 6.62 2.88
CA ALA A 142 -8.70 7.04 1.52
C ALA A 142 -8.57 5.89 0.51
N THR A 143 -7.63 4.97 0.71
CA THR A 143 -7.46 3.77 -0.10
C THR A 143 -8.58 2.76 0.19
N ALA A 144 -8.92 2.51 1.45
CA ALA A 144 -9.98 1.59 1.87
C ALA A 144 -11.34 2.02 1.30
N ASN A 145 -11.68 3.31 1.34
CA ASN A 145 -12.92 3.86 0.78
C ASN A 145 -13.10 3.62 -0.74
N ARG A 146 -12.02 3.28 -1.44
CA ARG A 146 -12.01 2.97 -2.88
C ARG A 146 -11.74 1.48 -3.16
N SER A 147 -11.62 0.68 -2.12
CA SER A 147 -11.29 -0.75 -2.19
C SER A 147 -12.49 -1.61 -1.78
N THR A 148 -12.47 -2.85 -2.20
CA THR A 148 -13.51 -3.84 -1.88
C THR A 148 -12.96 -5.05 -1.15
N HIS A 149 -11.64 -5.24 -1.20
CA HIS A 149 -10.97 -6.41 -0.67
C HIS A 149 -9.70 -6.04 0.09
N LEU A 150 -9.33 -6.93 0.97
CA LEU A 150 -8.12 -6.97 1.75
C LEU A 150 -7.36 -8.25 1.39
N ARG A 151 -6.03 -8.20 1.34
CA ARG A 151 -5.18 -9.40 1.32
C ARG A 151 -3.94 -9.21 2.19
N ALA A 152 -3.40 -10.33 2.71
CA ALA A 152 -2.04 -10.39 3.22
C ALA A 152 -1.21 -11.40 2.43
N THR A 153 0.07 -11.10 2.24
CA THR A 153 1.04 -11.92 1.51
C THR A 153 2.34 -12.02 2.29
N CYS A 154 3.12 -13.06 1.99
CA CYS A 154 4.45 -13.25 2.54
C CYS A 154 5.50 -13.22 1.43
N ASN A 155 6.60 -12.48 1.65
CA ASN A 155 7.76 -12.43 0.74
C ASN A 155 7.38 -12.02 -0.71
N PHE A 156 6.37 -11.17 -0.88
CA PHE A 156 5.95 -10.73 -2.21
C PHE A 156 7.08 -10.05 -2.99
N ASN A 157 7.97 -9.37 -2.30
CA ASN A 157 9.14 -8.67 -2.86
C ASN A 157 10.16 -9.60 -3.52
N THR A 158 10.27 -10.84 -3.07
CA THR A 158 11.28 -11.81 -3.54
C THR A 158 10.69 -12.99 -4.28
N GLU A 159 9.44 -13.35 -4.01
CA GLU A 159 8.80 -14.55 -4.53
C GLU A 159 7.53 -14.27 -5.32
N GLU A 160 7.15 -12.99 -5.48
CA GLU A 160 5.88 -12.57 -6.06
C GLU A 160 4.67 -13.16 -5.32
N LEU A 161 3.50 -13.25 -5.96
CA LEU A 161 2.31 -13.82 -5.35
C LEU A 161 2.42 -15.34 -5.26
N LYS A 162 2.33 -15.85 -4.02
CA LYS A 162 2.09 -17.26 -3.73
C LYS A 162 0.83 -17.38 -2.89
N TYR A 163 -0.02 -18.36 -3.19
CA TYR A 163 -1.23 -18.66 -2.43
C TYR A 163 -0.99 -19.57 -1.21
N ARG A 164 0.27 -19.86 -0.90
CA ARG A 164 0.70 -20.41 0.38
C ARG A 164 1.08 -19.27 1.32
N ASP A 165 0.58 -19.32 2.54
CA ASP A 165 0.71 -18.23 3.51
C ASP A 165 0.19 -16.92 2.90
N TYR A 166 -1.12 -16.93 2.69
CA TYR A 166 -1.88 -15.91 2.00
C TYR A 166 -3.30 -15.85 2.58
N LEU A 167 -3.86 -14.68 2.67
CA LEU A 167 -5.28 -14.49 2.96
C LEU A 167 -5.90 -13.43 2.05
N ARG A 168 -7.20 -13.59 1.76
CA ARG A 168 -8.03 -12.59 1.11
C ARG A 168 -9.44 -12.60 1.70
N ALA A 169 -9.94 -11.40 1.99
CA ALA A 169 -11.29 -11.17 2.49
C ALA A 169 -11.93 -9.94 1.85
N LYS A 170 -13.23 -9.82 1.92
CA LYS A 170 -13.94 -8.58 1.56
C LYS A 170 -13.81 -7.58 2.71
N LEU A 171 -13.70 -6.30 2.39
CA LEU A 171 -13.67 -5.24 3.41
C LEU A 171 -14.98 -5.12 4.18
N ASN A 172 -16.10 -5.58 3.62
CA ASN A 172 -17.38 -5.66 4.35
C ASN A 172 -17.34 -6.68 5.50
N ASP A 173 -16.50 -7.71 5.37
CA ASP A 173 -16.35 -8.76 6.38
C ASP A 173 -15.23 -8.42 7.38
N ILE A 174 -14.14 -7.80 6.90
CA ILE A 174 -12.99 -7.38 7.71
C ILE A 174 -12.57 -5.95 7.33
N ASP A 175 -13.15 -4.94 8.00
CA ASP A 175 -12.70 -3.55 7.85
C ASP A 175 -11.59 -3.24 8.87
N VAL A 176 -10.35 -3.47 8.46
CA VAL A 176 -9.17 -3.25 9.33
C VAL A 176 -8.98 -1.79 9.75
N MET A 177 -9.58 -0.82 9.03
CA MET A 177 -9.48 0.59 9.39
C MET A 177 -10.33 0.99 10.60
N ARG A 178 -11.28 0.15 11.00
CA ARG A 178 -12.25 0.44 12.08
C ARG A 178 -12.39 -0.70 13.09
N LEU A 179 -11.85 -1.86 12.76
CA LEU A 179 -12.12 -3.09 13.50
C LEU A 179 -11.23 -3.24 14.72
N ASN A 180 -11.84 -3.16 15.91
CA ASN A 180 -11.29 -3.70 17.15
C ASN A 180 -12.05 -4.99 17.44
N PHE A 181 -11.43 -6.15 17.20
CA PHE A 181 -12.13 -7.42 17.15
C PHE A 181 -11.20 -8.61 17.44
N ASP A 182 -11.79 -9.66 17.98
CA ASP A 182 -11.15 -10.95 18.21
C ASP A 182 -12.20 -12.05 18.06
N GLY A 183 -12.05 -12.90 17.04
CA GLY A 183 -13.02 -13.95 16.75
C GLY A 183 -12.98 -14.44 15.30
N CYS A 184 -14.04 -15.14 14.90
CA CYS A 184 -14.17 -15.66 13.54
C CYS A 184 -14.65 -14.58 12.55
N LYS A 185 -13.99 -14.48 11.41
CA LYS A 185 -14.35 -13.63 10.28
C LYS A 185 -14.39 -14.42 8.98
N GLU A 186 -15.21 -13.98 8.03
CA GLU A 186 -15.33 -14.58 6.70
C GLU A 186 -14.10 -14.26 5.83
N TYR A 187 -13.55 -15.29 5.19
CA TYR A 187 -12.48 -15.19 4.21
C TYR A 187 -12.93 -15.80 2.88
N GLU A 188 -12.64 -15.12 1.78
CA GLU A 188 -12.77 -15.75 0.45
C GLU A 188 -11.73 -16.86 0.26
N PHE A 189 -10.55 -16.66 0.83
CA PHE A 189 -9.49 -17.66 0.83
C PHE A 189 -8.48 -17.36 1.94
N ILE A 190 -8.06 -18.40 2.66
CA ILE A 190 -6.95 -18.34 3.62
C ILE A 190 -6.10 -19.60 3.47
N SER A 191 -4.78 -19.41 3.54
CA SER A 191 -3.80 -20.50 3.54
C SER A 191 -2.71 -20.19 4.56
N ILE A 192 -2.44 -21.13 5.45
CA ILE A 192 -1.37 -21.05 6.44
C ILE A 192 -0.60 -22.36 6.41
N ARG A 193 0.70 -22.29 6.15
CA ARG A 193 1.62 -23.44 6.05
C ARG A 193 1.16 -24.53 5.06
N GLY A 194 0.38 -24.12 4.03
CA GLY A 194 -0.16 -25.04 3.02
C GLY A 194 -1.57 -25.60 3.31
N TYR A 195 -2.09 -25.41 4.54
CA TYR A 195 -3.50 -25.67 4.84
C TYR A 195 -4.34 -24.52 4.33
N ASN A 196 -5.40 -24.80 3.62
CA ASN A 196 -6.21 -23.76 3.00
C ASN A 196 -7.70 -24.01 3.19
N CYS A 197 -8.45 -22.94 3.08
CA CYS A 197 -9.90 -22.95 3.13
C CYS A 197 -10.43 -21.83 2.24
N SER A 198 -11.49 -22.09 1.51
CA SER A 198 -12.17 -21.13 0.65
C SER A 198 -13.58 -20.89 1.14
N ASN A 199 -14.02 -19.62 1.16
CA ASN A 199 -15.34 -19.20 1.63
C ASN A 199 -15.67 -19.79 3.01
N CYS A 200 -14.83 -19.51 3.98
CA CYS A 200 -14.92 -20.06 5.32
C CYS A 200 -14.56 -19.04 6.38
N THR A 201 -14.94 -19.33 7.62
CA THR A 201 -14.55 -18.53 8.77
C THR A 201 -13.17 -18.94 9.29
N ALA A 202 -12.33 -17.96 9.58
CA ALA A 202 -11.07 -18.15 10.27
C ALA A 202 -10.88 -17.08 11.36
N HIS A 203 -9.96 -17.34 12.28
CA HIS A 203 -9.64 -16.41 13.33
C HIS A 203 -9.08 -15.10 12.73
N PHE A 204 -9.55 -13.99 13.26
CA PHE A 204 -8.99 -12.67 13.02
C PHE A 204 -8.97 -11.90 14.34
N VAL A 205 -7.87 -11.26 14.61
CA VAL A 205 -7.76 -10.35 15.76
C VAL A 205 -7.02 -9.08 15.36
N GLN A 206 -7.51 -7.97 15.85
CA GLN A 206 -6.86 -6.67 15.85
C GLN A 206 -7.35 -5.89 17.05
N ARG A 207 -6.46 -5.42 17.89
CA ARG A 207 -6.76 -4.64 19.11
C ARG A 207 -5.82 -3.45 19.24
N ASP A 208 -6.05 -2.59 20.21
CA ASP A 208 -5.25 -1.36 20.40
C ASP A 208 -3.73 -1.59 20.47
N HIS A 209 -3.32 -2.71 21.04
CA HIS A 209 -1.91 -3.07 21.19
C HIS A 209 -1.54 -4.35 20.44
N TRP A 210 -2.38 -4.77 19.49
CA TRP A 210 -2.14 -5.94 18.66
C TRP A 210 -2.39 -5.62 17.22
N HIS A 211 -1.37 -5.75 16.41
CA HIS A 211 -1.48 -5.69 14.95
C HIS A 211 -2.47 -6.75 14.44
N ALA A 212 -3.10 -6.47 13.30
CA ALA A 212 -3.97 -7.44 12.63
C ALA A 212 -3.22 -8.74 12.34
N HIS A 213 -3.76 -9.86 12.78
CA HIS A 213 -3.18 -11.19 12.58
C HIS A 213 -4.23 -12.30 12.68
N THR A 214 -3.81 -13.53 12.40
CA THR A 214 -4.57 -14.75 12.68
C THR A 214 -3.77 -15.63 13.65
N ASP A 215 -4.46 -16.43 14.45
CA ASP A 215 -3.85 -17.36 15.39
C ASP A 215 -4.31 -18.79 15.13
N SER A 216 -3.37 -19.71 15.10
CA SER A 216 -3.63 -21.12 14.76
C SER A 216 -4.39 -21.90 15.83
N VAL A 217 -4.33 -21.47 17.08
CA VAL A 217 -4.97 -22.15 18.21
C VAL A 217 -6.35 -21.59 18.51
N TRP A 218 -6.50 -20.27 18.46
CA TRP A 218 -7.74 -19.61 18.86
C TRP A 218 -8.87 -19.80 17.85
N GLY A 219 -8.59 -19.90 16.58
CA GLY A 219 -9.61 -20.16 15.57
C GLY A 219 -10.48 -21.40 15.87
N PRO A 220 -9.89 -22.60 16.03
CA PRO A 220 -10.62 -23.80 16.43
C PRO A 220 -11.30 -23.69 17.79
N LYS A 221 -10.67 -23.05 18.79
CA LYS A 221 -11.27 -22.84 20.11
C LYS A 221 -12.51 -21.96 20.06
N MET A 222 -12.57 -21.01 19.14
CA MET A 222 -13.72 -20.13 18.92
C MET A 222 -14.77 -20.72 17.96
N GLY A 223 -14.55 -21.92 17.42
CA GLY A 223 -15.47 -22.58 16.49
C GLY A 223 -15.35 -22.10 15.04
N CYS A 224 -14.23 -21.44 14.65
CA CYS A 224 -13.99 -21.12 13.25
C CYS A 224 -13.78 -22.39 12.41
N GLN A 225 -14.21 -22.36 11.14
CA GLN A 225 -14.11 -23.50 10.23
C GLN A 225 -12.67 -23.85 9.85
N PHE A 226 -11.83 -22.80 9.66
CA PHE A 226 -10.43 -23.01 9.30
C PHE A 226 -9.60 -23.42 10.50
N THR A 227 -8.78 -24.45 10.31
CA THR A 227 -7.76 -24.88 11.28
C THR A 227 -6.45 -25.14 10.57
N SER A 228 -5.37 -24.58 11.12
CA SER A 228 -3.99 -24.82 10.70
C SER A 228 -3.21 -25.70 11.68
N GLN A 229 -3.89 -26.32 12.63
CA GLN A 229 -3.32 -27.14 13.73
C GLN A 229 -2.81 -28.51 13.28
N SER A 230 -2.24 -28.66 12.12
CA SER A 230 -1.70 -29.94 11.73
C SER A 230 -0.18 -29.98 11.90
N THR A 231 0.44 -31.02 11.38
CA THR A 231 1.88 -31.28 11.45
C THR A 231 2.73 -30.02 11.24
N GLY A 232 3.58 -29.69 12.19
CA GLY A 232 4.48 -28.52 12.13
C GLY A 232 3.93 -27.26 12.82
N ALA A 233 2.75 -27.30 13.44
CA ALA A 233 2.31 -26.20 14.32
C ALA A 233 3.23 -26.07 15.55
N VAL A 234 3.53 -24.85 15.93
CA VAL A 234 4.27 -24.58 17.16
C VAL A 234 3.40 -24.97 18.34
N LYS A 235 3.92 -25.83 19.22
CA LYS A 235 3.26 -26.17 20.48
C LYS A 235 3.42 -25.00 21.45
N SER A 236 2.44 -24.14 21.49
CA SER A 236 2.36 -23.00 22.40
C SER A 236 0.94 -22.91 22.97
N PRO A 237 0.76 -22.52 24.24
CA PRO A 237 -0.57 -22.27 24.80
C PRO A 237 -1.30 -21.14 24.08
N ASN A 238 -0.56 -20.21 23.49
CA ASN A 238 -1.09 -19.03 22.79
C ASN A 238 -1.19 -19.23 21.27
N GLY A 239 -0.69 -20.36 20.73
CA GLY A 239 -0.67 -20.61 19.28
C GLY A 239 0.48 -19.91 18.57
N GLU A 240 0.47 -19.97 17.25
CA GLU A 240 1.40 -19.27 16.38
C GLU A 240 0.71 -18.10 15.70
N ASP A 241 1.39 -16.96 15.65
CA ASP A 241 0.87 -15.75 15.02
C ASP A 241 1.19 -15.74 13.52
N ASN A 242 0.20 -15.45 12.69
CA ASN A 242 0.36 -15.42 11.24
C ASN A 242 -0.08 -14.05 10.70
N PHE A 243 0.69 -13.50 9.77
CA PHE A 243 0.45 -12.22 9.07
C PHE A 243 0.63 -10.94 9.92
N GLY A 244 1.09 -11.04 11.17
CA GLY A 244 1.37 -9.89 12.02
C GLY A 244 1.40 -10.29 13.51
N TRP A 245 1.80 -9.37 14.39
CA TRP A 245 1.92 -9.57 15.84
C TRP A 245 2.71 -10.83 16.22
N TYR A 246 3.90 -11.01 15.67
CA TYR A 246 4.69 -12.24 15.78
C TYR A 246 5.36 -12.44 17.15
N GLN A 247 4.60 -12.65 18.21
CA GLN A 247 5.15 -13.07 19.51
C GLN A 247 5.47 -14.57 19.51
N THR A 248 4.63 -15.38 18.87
CA THR A 248 4.88 -16.81 18.69
C THR A 248 5.16 -17.13 17.23
N VAL A 249 6.43 -17.27 16.90
CA VAL A 249 6.93 -17.43 15.52
C VAL A 249 6.99 -18.90 15.12
N ASN A 250 6.43 -19.24 13.95
CA ASN A 250 6.65 -20.52 13.29
C ASN A 250 7.48 -20.30 12.02
N ARG A 251 8.71 -20.83 11.99
CA ARG A 251 9.62 -20.67 10.84
C ARG A 251 9.20 -21.44 9.58
N VAL A 252 8.16 -22.29 9.66
CA VAL A 252 7.54 -22.91 8.47
C VAL A 252 6.58 -21.97 7.75
N HIS A 253 6.07 -20.94 8.45
CA HIS A 253 5.28 -19.85 7.84
C HIS A 253 6.19 -18.91 7.07
N ARG A 254 5.86 -18.61 5.81
CA ARG A 254 6.76 -17.87 4.89
C ARG A 254 7.04 -16.43 5.36
N CYS A 255 6.09 -15.74 5.97
CA CYS A 255 6.33 -14.40 6.51
C CYS A 255 7.37 -14.39 7.66
N THR A 256 7.66 -15.53 8.24
CA THR A 256 8.53 -15.67 9.41
C THR A 256 9.65 -16.70 9.23
N SER A 257 9.89 -17.16 8.00
CA SER A 257 10.91 -18.19 7.70
C SER A 257 12.35 -17.73 7.97
N SER A 258 12.60 -16.43 7.88
CA SER A 258 13.87 -15.79 8.25
C SER A 258 13.59 -14.39 8.82
N ASP A 259 14.61 -13.74 9.38
CA ASP A 259 14.47 -12.38 9.90
C ASP A 259 14.23 -11.34 8.79
N ASP A 260 14.64 -11.65 7.56
CA ASP A 260 14.41 -10.82 6.37
C ASP A 260 13.08 -11.14 5.66
N SER A 261 12.37 -12.20 6.07
CA SER A 261 11.04 -12.52 5.53
C SER A 261 10.08 -11.39 5.81
N THR A 262 9.25 -11.08 4.83
CA THR A 262 8.38 -9.90 4.88
C THR A 262 6.90 -10.27 4.91
N THR A 263 6.13 -9.49 5.65
CA THR A 263 4.66 -9.50 5.67
C THR A 263 4.16 -8.27 4.94
N GLN A 264 3.18 -8.44 4.04
CA GLN A 264 2.56 -7.33 3.32
C GLN A 264 1.06 -7.35 3.48
N TRP A 265 0.48 -6.16 3.71
CA TRP A 265 -0.96 -5.94 3.73
C TRP A 265 -1.38 -5.00 2.61
N TRP A 266 -2.48 -5.35 1.94
CA TRP A 266 -2.93 -4.70 0.71
C TRP A 266 -4.42 -4.42 0.76
N LEU A 267 -4.80 -3.29 0.17
CA LEU A 267 -6.19 -2.98 -0.14
C LEU A 267 -6.39 -3.04 -1.65
N GLY A 268 -7.46 -3.70 -2.09
CA GLY A 268 -7.68 -4.00 -3.49
C GLY A 268 -9.07 -3.68 -4.00
N VAL A 269 -9.12 -3.38 -5.30
CA VAL A 269 -10.36 -3.12 -6.04
C VAL A 269 -10.43 -4.01 -7.26
N ARG A 270 -11.61 -4.50 -7.61
CA ARG A 270 -11.82 -5.26 -8.85
C ARG A 270 -11.54 -4.38 -10.07
N ARG A 271 -10.85 -4.96 -11.03
CA ARG A 271 -10.62 -4.37 -12.36
C ARG A 271 -11.89 -4.61 -13.18
N HIS A 272 -12.60 -3.54 -13.50
CA HIS A 272 -13.71 -3.55 -14.47
C HIS A 272 -13.19 -3.17 -15.84
#